data_6d86fe582c99df8a7bea18d15f30712f
#
_entry.id   6d86fe582c99df8a7bea18d15f30712f
#
_cell.length_a   1.000
_cell.length_b   1.000
_cell.length_c   1.000
_cell.angle_alpha   90.00
_cell.angle_beta   90.00
_cell.angle_gamma   90.00
#
_symmetry.space_group_name_H-M   'P 1'
#
loop_
_entity.id
_entity.type
_entity.pdbx_description
1 polymer ?
#
loop_
_entity_poly.entity_id
_entity_poly.type
_entity_poly.pdbx_seq_one_letter_code
_entity_poly.pdbx_strand_id
1 'polypeptide(L)'
;VSGILSFGTGAAIVLLGLAMLLCAFRLVRGPSVADRIIALDTLYVNSLALLMTLGIRLAEPAFFDAALLIALLGFLATVALAKYRLRGDIIE
;
A
#
# COMPACT_ATOMS: atom_id res chain seq x y z
N VAL A 1 -11.11 23.88 11.97
CA VAL A 1 -10.31 22.65 12.02
C VAL A 1 -10.85 21.62 11.05
N SER A 2 -12.17 21.41 11.06
CA SER A 2 -12.75 20.41 10.17
C SER A 2 -12.55 20.77 8.69
N GLY A 3 -12.52 22.06 8.36
CA GLY A 3 -12.25 22.49 6.99
C GLY A 3 -10.83 22.15 6.55
N ILE A 4 -9.85 22.39 7.43
CA ILE A 4 -8.46 22.08 7.16
C ILE A 4 -8.28 20.57 7.05
N LEU A 5 -8.89 19.82 7.96
CA LEU A 5 -8.82 18.37 7.95
C LEU A 5 -9.46 17.77 6.70
N SER A 6 -10.62 18.31 6.31
CA SER A 6 -11.31 17.85 5.11
C SER A 6 -10.47 18.11 3.86
N PHE A 7 -9.88 19.29 3.76
CA PHE A 7 -9.01 19.60 2.62
C PHE A 7 -7.77 18.71 2.62
N GLY A 8 -7.15 18.54 3.78
CA GLY A 8 -5.95 17.73 3.91
C GLY A 8 -6.19 16.26 3.54
N THR A 9 -7.27 15.67 4.06
CA THR A 9 -7.58 14.28 3.74
C THR A 9 -7.97 14.11 2.27
N GLY A 10 -8.69 15.09 1.72
CA GLY A 10 -9.03 15.05 0.30
C GLY A 10 -7.80 15.09 -0.59
N ALA A 11 -6.87 16.00 -0.27
CA ALA A 11 -5.61 16.09 -1.01
C ALA A 11 -4.81 14.80 -0.86
N ALA A 12 -4.76 14.23 0.34
CA ALA A 12 -4.05 12.99 0.58
C ALA A 12 -4.63 11.84 -0.24
N ILE A 13 -5.96 11.75 -0.33
CA ILE A 13 -6.61 10.70 -1.11
C ILE A 13 -6.22 10.81 -2.58
N VAL A 14 -6.23 12.02 -3.13
CA VAL A 14 -5.87 12.24 -4.53
C VAL A 14 -4.41 11.86 -4.77
N LEU A 15 -3.51 12.32 -3.90
CA LEU A 15 -2.09 12.01 -4.06
C LEU A 15 -1.80 10.53 -3.91
N LEU A 16 -2.45 9.88 -2.94
CA LEU A 16 -2.27 8.44 -2.75
C LEU A 16 -2.84 7.65 -3.92
N GLY A 17 -3.95 8.10 -4.49
CA GLY A 17 -4.51 7.46 -5.67
C GLY A 17 -3.56 7.53 -6.85
N LEU A 18 -2.95 8.71 -7.08
CA LEU A 18 -1.97 8.86 -8.14
C LEU A 18 -0.75 7.99 -7.89
N ALA A 19 -0.30 7.95 -6.64
CA ALA A 19 0.84 7.12 -6.28
C ALA A 19 0.55 5.64 -6.54
N MET A 20 -0.66 5.19 -6.24
CA MET A 20 -1.06 3.82 -6.49
C MET A 20 -1.07 3.50 -7.98
N LEU A 21 -1.52 4.43 -8.80
CA LEU A 21 -1.50 4.23 -10.25
C LEU A 21 -0.07 4.11 -10.76
N LEU A 22 0.83 4.94 -10.25
CA LEU A 22 2.24 4.87 -10.64
C LEU A 22 2.87 3.57 -10.19
N CYS A 23 2.55 3.11 -8.98
CA CYS A 23 3.05 1.85 -8.47
C CYS A 23 2.53 0.67 -9.28
N ALA A 24 1.26 0.71 -9.66
CA ALA A 24 0.67 -0.34 -10.48
C ALA A 24 1.34 -0.40 -11.85
N PHE A 25 1.63 0.77 -12.42
CA PHE A 25 2.34 0.84 -13.68
C PHE A 25 3.72 0.21 -13.57
N ARG A 26 4.45 0.55 -12.50
CA ARG A 26 5.78 0.00 -12.25
C ARG A 26 5.70 -1.51 -12.03
N LEU A 27 4.67 -1.98 -11.35
CA LEU A 27 4.48 -3.39 -11.09
C LEU A 27 4.33 -4.18 -12.40
N VAL A 28 3.57 -3.63 -13.35
CA VAL A 28 3.34 -4.28 -14.63
C VAL A 28 4.56 -4.18 -15.54
N ARG A 29 5.22 -3.03 -15.56
CA ARG A 29 6.31 -2.74 -16.49
C ARG A 29 7.70 -2.91 -15.90
N GLY A 30 7.80 -3.26 -14.63
CA GLY A 30 9.08 -3.35 -13.96
C GLY A 30 10.07 -4.23 -14.72
N PRO A 31 11.30 -3.76 -14.92
CA PRO A 31 12.28 -4.51 -15.71
C PRO A 31 12.78 -5.77 -15.03
N SER A 32 12.74 -5.82 -13.72
CA SER A 32 13.21 -7.00 -12.99
C SER A 32 12.20 -7.43 -11.95
N VAL A 33 12.35 -8.65 -11.45
CA VAL A 33 11.50 -9.16 -10.39
C VAL A 33 11.68 -8.34 -9.12
N ALA A 34 12.91 -7.92 -8.83
CA ALA A 34 13.17 -7.10 -7.64
C ALA A 34 12.41 -5.78 -7.70
N ASP A 35 12.38 -5.13 -8.88
CA ASP A 35 11.64 -3.88 -9.04
C ASP A 35 10.16 -4.10 -8.82
N ARG A 36 9.62 -5.22 -9.28
CA ARG A 36 8.21 -5.54 -9.10
C ARG A 36 7.88 -5.80 -7.64
N ILE A 37 8.76 -6.44 -6.90
CA ILE A 37 8.56 -6.70 -5.48
C ILE A 37 8.51 -5.37 -4.72
N ILE A 38 9.43 -4.46 -5.04
CA ILE A 38 9.46 -3.14 -4.40
C ILE A 38 8.18 -2.36 -4.73
N ALA A 39 7.74 -2.43 -5.98
CA ALA A 39 6.51 -1.74 -6.39
C ALA A 39 5.30 -2.30 -5.66
N LEU A 40 5.24 -3.62 -5.49
CA LEU A 40 4.15 -4.26 -4.78
C LEU A 40 4.14 -3.83 -3.30
N ASP A 41 5.30 -3.78 -2.67
CA ASP A 41 5.42 -3.34 -1.29
C ASP A 41 4.93 -1.90 -1.15
N THR A 42 5.35 -1.02 -2.04
CA THR A 42 4.92 0.36 -2.03
C THR A 42 3.41 0.47 -2.24
N LEU A 43 2.86 -0.39 -3.08
CA LEU A 43 1.42 -0.41 -3.31
C LEU A 43 0.67 -0.80 -2.03
N TYR A 44 1.16 -1.76 -1.26
CA TYR A 44 0.57 -2.12 0.02
C TYR A 44 0.61 -0.94 0.99
N VAL A 45 1.75 -0.23 1.06
CA VAL A 45 1.88 0.93 1.95
C VAL A 45 0.91 2.03 1.53
N ASN A 46 0.78 2.28 0.23
CA ASN A 46 -0.15 3.29 -0.27
C ASN A 46 -1.60 2.90 0.03
N SER A 47 -1.93 1.61 -0.10
CA SER A 47 -3.27 1.13 0.23
C SER A 47 -3.57 1.32 1.71
N LEU A 48 -2.60 1.01 2.55
CA LEU A 48 -2.71 1.19 3.99
C LEU A 48 -2.97 2.66 4.32
N ALA A 49 -2.18 3.55 3.74
CA ALA A 49 -2.31 4.98 3.98
C ALA A 49 -3.68 5.49 3.48
N LEU A 50 -4.12 4.99 2.34
CA LEU A 50 -5.42 5.40 1.79
C LEU A 50 -6.55 4.96 2.70
N LEU A 51 -6.52 3.74 3.20
CA LEU A 51 -7.55 3.25 4.13
C LEU A 51 -7.55 4.03 5.42
N MET A 52 -6.37 4.36 5.96
CA MET A 52 -6.31 5.16 7.17
C MET A 52 -6.85 6.56 6.95
N THR A 53 -6.54 7.15 5.79
CA THR A 53 -7.05 8.48 5.46
C THR A 53 -8.57 8.46 5.32
N LEU A 54 -9.11 7.43 4.68
CA LEU A 54 -10.56 7.27 4.57
C LEU A 54 -11.20 7.05 5.93
N GLY A 55 -10.54 6.31 6.81
CA GLY A 55 -11.03 6.09 8.17
C GLY A 55 -11.14 7.38 8.94
N ILE A 56 -10.15 8.27 8.78
CA ILE A 56 -10.18 9.59 9.41
C ILE A 56 -11.29 10.43 8.83
N ARG A 57 -11.39 10.46 7.50
CA ARG A 57 -12.36 11.32 6.82
C ARG A 57 -13.79 10.90 7.10
N LEU A 58 -14.05 9.60 7.13
CA LEU A 58 -15.40 9.07 7.33
C LEU A 58 -15.70 8.76 8.80
N ALA A 59 -14.68 8.86 9.66
CA ALA A 59 -14.79 8.54 11.09
C ALA A 59 -15.33 7.11 11.28
N GLU A 60 -14.80 6.17 10.50
CA GLU A 60 -15.24 4.79 10.50
C GLU A 60 -14.12 3.88 10.98
N PRO A 61 -14.21 3.32 12.19
CA PRO A 61 -13.14 2.49 12.75
C PRO A 61 -12.84 1.23 11.93
N ALA A 62 -13.81 0.73 11.17
CA ALA A 62 -13.61 -0.48 10.38
C ALA A 62 -12.47 -0.33 9.38
N PHE A 63 -12.22 0.89 8.87
CA PHE A 63 -11.13 1.10 7.94
C PHE A 63 -9.77 0.86 8.59
N PHE A 64 -9.65 1.14 9.89
CA PHE A 64 -8.40 0.91 10.60
C PHE A 64 -8.14 -0.58 10.76
N ASP A 65 -9.18 -1.37 10.98
CA ASP A 65 -9.04 -2.82 11.07
C ASP A 65 -8.60 -3.41 9.73
N ALA A 66 -9.21 -2.93 8.64
CA ALA A 66 -8.82 -3.37 7.30
C ALA A 66 -7.37 -2.97 7.00
N ALA A 67 -6.97 -1.77 7.41
CA ALA A 67 -5.60 -1.31 7.21
C ALA A 67 -4.60 -2.20 7.93
N LEU A 68 -4.93 -2.62 9.15
CA LEU A 68 -4.07 -3.50 9.92
C LEU A 68 -3.89 -4.85 9.20
N LEU A 69 -4.98 -5.41 8.69
CA LEU A 69 -4.92 -6.65 7.94
C LEU A 69 -4.05 -6.52 6.70
N ILE A 70 -4.21 -5.42 5.97
CA ILE A 70 -3.40 -5.18 4.77
C ILE A 70 -1.92 -5.03 5.14
N ALA A 71 -1.63 -4.37 6.26
CA ALA A 71 -0.25 -4.20 6.70
C ALA A 71 0.39 -5.56 7.00
N LEU A 72 -0.33 -6.43 7.70
CA LEU A 72 0.18 -7.75 8.02
C LEU A 72 0.36 -8.61 6.77
N LEU A 73 -0.65 -8.63 5.90
CA LEU A 73 -0.57 -9.41 4.67
C LEU A 73 0.50 -8.88 3.74
N GLY A 74 0.63 -7.56 3.66
CA GLY A 74 1.67 -6.96 2.81
C GLY A 74 3.06 -7.30 3.29
N PHE A 75 3.28 -7.26 4.61
CA PHE A 75 4.56 -7.61 5.17
C PHE A 75 4.91 -9.06 4.85
N LEU A 76 3.97 -9.97 5.09
CA LEU A 76 4.20 -11.40 4.82
C LEU A 76 4.43 -11.65 3.33
N ALA A 77 3.65 -11.01 2.47
CA ALA A 77 3.79 -11.18 1.04
C ALA A 77 5.14 -10.68 0.54
N THR A 78 5.57 -9.52 1.04
CA THR A 78 6.85 -8.96 0.61
C THR A 78 8.01 -9.80 1.08
N VAL A 79 7.97 -10.27 2.31
CA VAL A 79 9.02 -11.15 2.85
C VAL A 79 9.08 -12.45 2.06
N ALA A 80 7.91 -13.04 1.78
CA ALA A 80 7.84 -14.29 1.04
C ALA A 80 8.39 -14.13 -0.38
N LEU A 81 8.02 -13.05 -1.06
CA LEU A 81 8.49 -12.81 -2.42
C LEU A 81 9.98 -12.53 -2.46
N ALA A 82 10.47 -11.77 -1.48
CA ALA A 82 11.91 -11.49 -1.40
C ALA A 82 12.70 -12.76 -1.14
N LYS A 83 12.20 -13.61 -0.26
CA LYS A 83 12.84 -14.87 0.05
C LYS A 83 12.82 -15.80 -1.17
N TYR A 84 11.70 -15.85 -1.87
CA TYR A 84 11.59 -16.64 -3.09
C TYR A 84 12.61 -16.17 -4.13
N ARG A 85 12.76 -14.88 -4.29
CA ARG A 85 13.71 -14.32 -5.25
C ARG A 85 15.15 -14.66 -4.90
N LEU A 86 15.48 -14.65 -3.62
CA LEU A 86 16.85 -14.91 -3.17
C LEU A 86 17.19 -16.39 -3.12
N ARG A 87 16.23 -17.21 -2.68
CA ARG A 87 16.49 -18.62 -2.43
C ARG A 87 15.80 -19.55 -3.42
N GLY A 88 14.90 -19.04 -4.21
CA GLY A 88 14.14 -19.83 -5.16
C GLY A 88 12.98 -20.58 -4.54
N ASP A 89 12.63 -20.24 -3.28
CA ASP A 89 11.64 -20.99 -2.54
C ASP A 89 11.09 -20.12 -1.42
N ILE A 90 9.81 -20.24 -1.16
CA ILE A 90 9.11 -19.37 -0.23
C ILE A 90 9.32 -19.81 1.23
N ILE A 91 9.34 -21.10 1.46
CA ILE A 91 9.36 -21.64 2.82
C ILE A 91 10.78 -21.83 3.32
N GLU A 92 11.61 -22.33 2.50
CA GLU A 92 13.00 -22.58 2.85
C GLU A 92 13.91 -21.56 2.22
#